data_8e5164b09813131f17c6e1e8a76ffc24
#
_entry.id   8e5164b09813131f17c6e1e8a76ffc24
#
_cell.length_a   1.000
_cell.length_b   1.000
_cell.length_c   1.000
_cell.angle_alpha   90.00
_cell.angle_beta   90.00
_cell.angle_gamma   90.00
#
_symmetry.space_group_name_H-M   'P 1'
#
loop_
_entity.id
_entity.type
_entity.pdbx_description
1 polymer ?
#
loop_
_entity_poly.entity_id
_entity_poly.type
_entity_poly.pdbx_seq_one_letter_code
_entity_poly.pdbx_strand_id
1 'polypeptide(L)'
;MNRRALLQKLAGIAAALSITGIDGRAQSNQIPSYLRAYESLYREDSHSAALEWFKHAKFGLFMHFGLYTQLERGAWVMLKEKIPVAQYEKLKATFHPDRFDAGMIANLALAAGMKYITVTSKHHEGFCLFRTAQTPYNSYDSPARRDLIGELAAACHKKGLGLFLYYSYGADWHHPYFYSPRAGWKFARPDYASPQPQYMWRKDSDFRIYIDYVHNQLRELLTNYGPIAGIWFDPILGYYARPDLFPITETYALISSLQPQCLISFKQGANGSEDFAAPERARVSIHDFDSILPKYRRTAAEVARRAWQKNQAKHLEFCNTLEPHAWAYVKADDGKHRNAEEVMQMIQSAWNLKANLLLDTGPLPDGLIPVEDVKTLHEVGERLRSLGQRS
;
A
#
# COMPACT_ATOMS: atom_id res chain seq x y z
N MET A 1 43.10 37.59 22.65
CA MET A 1 43.08 36.25 22.02
C MET A 1 43.23 36.46 20.51
N ASN A 2 44.35 35.98 19.91
CA ASN A 2 44.88 36.39 18.62
C ASN A 2 44.19 35.61 17.48
N ARG A 3 43.79 36.33 16.41
CA ARG A 3 43.09 35.79 15.22
C ARG A 3 43.70 34.50 14.60
N ARG A 4 45.01 34.32 14.82
CA ARG A 4 45.75 33.12 14.36
C ARG A 4 45.42 31.84 15.14
N ALA A 5 45.05 31.95 16.41
CA ALA A 5 44.66 30.80 17.25
C ALA A 5 43.24 30.30 16.98
N LEU A 6 42.36 31.17 16.40
CA LEU A 6 41.01 30.78 15.99
C LEU A 6 41.00 30.04 14.66
N LEU A 7 41.90 30.37 13.76
CA LEU A 7 42.02 29.72 12.43
C LEU A 7 42.70 28.35 12.49
N GLN A 8 43.51 28.09 13.49
CA GLN A 8 44.11 26.75 13.69
C GLN A 8 43.20 25.75 14.38
N LYS A 9 42.16 26.22 15.09
CA LYS A 9 41.10 25.33 15.66
C LYS A 9 39.98 24.97 14.66
N LEU A 10 39.83 25.69 13.55
CA LEU A 10 38.87 25.39 12.50
C LEU A 10 39.42 24.49 11.40
N ALA A 11 40.77 24.27 11.35
CA ALA A 11 41.40 23.35 10.39
C ALA A 11 41.48 21.89 10.88
N GLY A 12 41.10 21.61 12.12
CA GLY A 12 41.18 20.27 12.74
C GLY A 12 39.85 19.47 12.76
N ILE A 13 38.75 19.98 12.19
CA ILE A 13 37.43 19.28 12.21
C ILE A 13 36.94 18.92 10.78
N ALA A 14 37.78 19.17 9.78
CA ALA A 14 37.46 18.85 8.38
C ALA A 14 38.01 17.48 7.89
N ALA A 15 38.38 16.57 8.80
CA ALA A 15 38.85 15.24 8.43
C ALA A 15 38.18 14.19 9.30
N ALA A 16 36.94 13.79 9.00
CA ALA A 16 36.32 12.49 9.24
C ALA A 16 34.79 12.57 9.01
N LEU A 17 34.36 12.99 7.84
CA LEU A 17 33.07 12.62 7.27
C LEU A 17 33.28 12.17 5.83
N SER A 18 33.99 11.03 5.70
CA SER A 18 33.83 10.18 4.54
C SER A 18 32.43 9.61 4.62
N ILE A 19 31.44 10.39 4.18
CA ILE A 19 30.18 9.84 3.73
C ILE A 19 30.56 8.96 2.54
N THR A 20 30.70 7.67 2.78
CA THR A 20 30.62 6.68 1.71
C THR A 20 29.27 6.92 1.05
N GLY A 21 29.28 7.66 -0.04
CA GLY A 21 28.16 7.73 -0.96
C GLY A 21 27.88 6.27 -1.32
N ILE A 22 26.78 5.73 -0.81
CA ILE A 22 26.21 4.49 -1.32
C ILE A 22 25.79 4.86 -2.73
N ASP A 23 26.63 4.47 -3.69
CA ASP A 23 26.38 4.62 -5.10
C ASP A 23 25.01 4.01 -5.42
N GLY A 24 24.01 4.84 -5.66
CA GLY A 24 22.67 4.39 -6.06
C GLY A 24 22.67 3.61 -7.38
N ARG A 25 23.84 3.49 -8.04
CA ARG A 25 24.06 2.62 -9.20
C ARG A 25 24.43 1.18 -8.84
N ALA A 26 24.86 0.87 -7.62
CA ALA A 26 25.24 -0.49 -7.24
C ALA A 26 24.03 -1.41 -6.96
N GLN A 27 22.84 -0.86 -6.70
CA GLN A 27 21.61 -1.65 -6.52
C GLN A 27 21.00 -2.13 -7.86
N SER A 28 21.38 -1.56 -8.99
CA SER A 28 20.76 -1.82 -10.30
C SER A 28 21.17 -3.13 -10.98
N ASN A 29 22.18 -3.86 -10.49
CA ASN A 29 22.68 -5.07 -11.15
C ASN A 29 22.15 -6.40 -10.58
N GLN A 30 21.49 -6.38 -9.41
CA GLN A 30 20.97 -7.60 -8.82
C GLN A 30 19.51 -7.80 -9.21
N ILE A 31 19.24 -8.91 -9.90
CA ILE A 31 17.89 -9.28 -10.31
C ILE A 31 17.04 -9.56 -9.06
N PRO A 32 15.86 -8.93 -8.91
CA PRO A 32 14.95 -9.22 -7.83
C PRO A 32 14.62 -10.71 -7.75
N SER A 33 14.58 -11.27 -6.54
CA SER A 33 14.42 -12.71 -6.35
C SER A 33 13.14 -13.27 -6.99
N TYR A 34 12.07 -12.49 -7.04
CA TYR A 34 10.81 -12.85 -7.67
C TYR A 34 10.85 -12.80 -9.22
N LEU A 35 11.87 -12.16 -9.81
CA LEU A 35 12.06 -12.04 -11.27
C LEU A 35 13.12 -12.98 -11.83
N ARG A 36 13.69 -13.89 -11.03
CA ARG A 36 14.77 -14.78 -11.49
C ARG A 36 14.42 -15.59 -12.74
N ALA A 37 13.17 -16.04 -12.86
CA ALA A 37 12.69 -16.77 -14.03
C ALA A 37 12.59 -15.89 -15.31
N TYR A 38 12.69 -14.57 -15.16
CA TYR A 38 12.60 -13.57 -16.22
C TYR A 38 13.93 -12.83 -16.43
N GLU A 39 15.05 -13.41 -16.02
CA GLU A 39 16.38 -12.76 -16.01
C GLU A 39 16.75 -12.15 -17.36
N SER A 40 16.61 -12.87 -18.46
CA SER A 40 16.95 -12.36 -19.80
C SER A 40 16.16 -11.11 -20.12
N LEU A 41 14.87 -11.15 -19.94
CA LEU A 41 13.98 -10.00 -20.19
C LEU A 41 14.29 -8.84 -19.23
N TYR A 42 14.60 -9.14 -17.96
CA TYR A 42 14.95 -8.11 -16.97
C TYR A 42 16.22 -7.34 -17.35
N ARG A 43 17.20 -8.01 -17.94
CA ARG A 43 18.44 -7.37 -18.40
C ARG A 43 18.24 -6.47 -19.62
N GLU A 44 17.25 -6.77 -20.46
CA GLU A 44 16.87 -5.97 -21.61
C GLU A 44 15.93 -4.82 -21.21
N ASP A 45 14.86 -5.14 -20.48
CA ASP A 45 13.85 -4.23 -20.00
C ASP A 45 13.25 -4.75 -18.68
N SER A 46 13.69 -4.17 -17.59
CA SER A 46 13.27 -4.56 -16.24
C SER A 46 11.78 -4.35 -15.98
N HIS A 47 11.18 -3.33 -16.60
CA HIS A 47 9.75 -3.05 -16.50
C HIS A 47 8.91 -4.10 -17.22
N SER A 48 9.28 -4.43 -18.45
CA SER A 48 8.61 -5.50 -19.22
C SER A 48 8.71 -6.86 -18.53
N ALA A 49 9.84 -7.17 -17.89
CA ALA A 49 10.00 -8.38 -17.09
C ALA A 49 9.02 -8.42 -15.90
N ALA A 50 8.86 -7.31 -15.19
CA ALA A 50 7.93 -7.20 -14.07
C ALA A 50 6.47 -7.34 -14.54
N LEU A 51 6.09 -6.71 -15.66
CA LEU A 51 4.76 -6.85 -16.26
C LEU A 51 4.46 -8.30 -16.65
N GLU A 52 5.41 -8.97 -17.29
CA GLU A 52 5.24 -10.35 -17.73
C GLU A 52 5.14 -11.30 -16.53
N TRP A 53 5.99 -11.13 -15.51
CA TRP A 53 5.87 -11.85 -14.27
C TRP A 53 4.50 -11.65 -13.61
N PHE A 54 4.00 -10.40 -13.53
CA PHE A 54 2.75 -10.08 -12.86
C PHE A 54 1.54 -10.74 -13.55
N LYS A 55 1.52 -10.80 -14.88
CA LYS A 55 0.49 -11.52 -15.64
C LYS A 55 0.41 -13.01 -15.28
N HIS A 56 1.54 -13.61 -14.91
CA HIS A 56 1.64 -15.03 -14.54
C HIS A 56 1.56 -15.27 -13.03
N ALA A 57 1.61 -14.24 -12.21
CA ALA A 57 1.54 -14.36 -10.75
C ALA A 57 0.18 -14.86 -10.26
N LYS A 58 -0.90 -14.44 -10.89
CA LYS A 58 -2.29 -14.89 -10.76
C LYS A 58 -2.94 -14.82 -9.38
N PHE A 59 -2.19 -14.99 -8.28
CA PHE A 59 -2.72 -15.03 -6.92
C PHE A 59 -1.76 -14.37 -5.94
N GLY A 60 -2.26 -13.45 -5.12
CA GLY A 60 -1.51 -12.71 -4.11
C GLY A 60 -2.24 -12.58 -2.80
N LEU A 61 -1.49 -12.39 -1.70
CA LEU A 61 -2.00 -12.06 -0.38
C LEU A 61 -2.12 -10.56 -0.24
N PHE A 62 -3.29 -10.06 0.12
CA PHE A 62 -3.44 -8.70 0.61
C PHE A 62 -3.45 -8.73 2.14
N MET A 63 -2.89 -7.72 2.78
CA MET A 63 -2.87 -7.62 4.22
C MET A 63 -3.17 -6.18 4.67
N HIS A 64 -4.36 -5.99 5.27
CA HIS A 64 -4.72 -4.73 5.91
C HIS A 64 -4.35 -4.77 7.38
N PHE A 65 -3.30 -4.05 7.76
CA PHE A 65 -2.81 -3.96 9.12
C PHE A 65 -2.48 -2.50 9.49
N GLY A 66 -2.83 -2.09 10.72
CA GLY A 66 -2.64 -0.72 11.20
C GLY A 66 -3.21 -0.53 12.60
N LEU A 67 -3.33 0.72 13.06
CA LEU A 67 -3.88 1.02 14.40
C LEU A 67 -5.35 0.60 14.53
N TYR A 68 -6.11 0.60 13.44
CA TYR A 68 -7.51 0.18 13.39
C TYR A 68 -7.72 -1.26 13.88
N THR A 69 -6.72 -2.12 13.77
CA THR A 69 -6.84 -3.51 14.23
C THR A 69 -7.03 -3.60 15.74
N GLN A 70 -6.48 -2.67 16.51
CA GLN A 70 -6.68 -2.58 17.97
C GLN A 70 -8.15 -2.30 18.35
N LEU A 71 -8.93 -1.74 17.43
CA LEU A 71 -10.36 -1.48 17.63
C LEU A 71 -11.24 -2.66 17.17
N GLU A 72 -10.68 -3.62 16.43
CA GLU A 72 -11.34 -4.86 16.01
C GLU A 72 -12.67 -4.64 15.24
N ARG A 73 -12.76 -3.55 14.46
CA ARG A 73 -13.98 -3.13 13.73
C ARG A 73 -13.70 -2.70 12.29
N GLY A 74 -12.62 -3.21 11.69
CA GLY A 74 -12.23 -2.96 10.31
C GLY A 74 -11.49 -1.64 10.08
N ALA A 75 -10.90 -1.51 8.89
CA ALA A 75 -9.98 -0.41 8.57
C ALA A 75 -10.62 1.00 8.51
N TRP A 76 -11.94 1.09 8.36
CA TRP A 76 -12.66 2.35 8.23
C TRP A 76 -13.29 2.86 9.54
N VAL A 77 -12.98 2.24 10.68
CA VAL A 77 -13.59 2.54 11.99
C VAL A 77 -13.45 4.02 12.38
N MET A 78 -12.27 4.61 12.18
CA MET A 78 -12.06 6.04 12.49
C MET A 78 -13.04 6.95 11.74
N LEU A 79 -13.27 6.68 10.45
CA LEU A 79 -14.19 7.46 9.63
C LEU A 79 -15.65 7.20 10.00
N LYS A 80 -16.05 5.92 10.11
CA LYS A 80 -17.43 5.49 10.37
C LYS A 80 -17.93 5.98 11.73
N GLU A 81 -17.10 5.89 12.76
CA GLU A 81 -17.43 6.28 14.13
C GLU A 81 -17.05 7.72 14.46
N LYS A 82 -16.48 8.45 13.47
CA LYS A 82 -16.06 9.86 13.61
C LYS A 82 -15.14 10.08 14.81
N ILE A 83 -14.21 9.15 15.04
CA ILE A 83 -13.29 9.22 16.17
C ILE A 83 -12.36 10.44 15.98
N PRO A 84 -12.29 11.38 16.94
CA PRO A 84 -11.44 12.55 16.85
C PRO A 84 -9.97 12.18 16.66
N VAL A 85 -9.23 12.95 15.84
CA VAL A 85 -7.81 12.70 15.54
C VAL A 85 -7.00 12.53 16.83
N ALA A 86 -7.11 13.46 17.78
CA ALA A 86 -6.39 13.42 19.04
C ALA A 86 -6.73 12.21 19.94
N GLN A 87 -7.90 11.61 19.74
CA GLN A 87 -8.29 10.38 20.41
C GLN A 87 -7.68 9.16 19.71
N TYR A 88 -7.80 9.13 18.37
CA TYR A 88 -7.32 8.03 17.55
C TYR A 88 -5.79 7.89 17.60
N GLU A 89 -5.06 9.00 17.61
CA GLU A 89 -3.60 9.03 17.76
C GLU A 89 -3.08 8.28 18.99
N LYS A 90 -3.86 8.23 20.08
CA LYS A 90 -3.48 7.51 21.31
C LYS A 90 -3.29 6.02 21.09
N LEU A 91 -3.92 5.44 20.07
CA LEU A 91 -3.72 4.03 19.71
C LEU A 91 -2.27 3.70 19.36
N LYS A 92 -1.48 4.68 18.91
CA LYS A 92 -0.04 4.48 18.70
C LYS A 92 0.66 4.06 19.99
N ALA A 93 0.26 4.61 21.15
CA ALA A 93 0.90 4.32 22.43
C ALA A 93 0.68 2.88 22.94
N THR A 94 -0.25 2.16 22.35
CA THR A 94 -0.57 0.76 22.65
C THR A 94 -0.31 -0.18 21.47
N PHE A 95 0.24 0.33 20.35
CA PHE A 95 0.55 -0.49 19.19
C PHE A 95 1.76 -1.39 19.46
N HIS A 96 1.50 -2.69 19.63
CA HIS A 96 2.48 -3.66 20.09
C HIS A 96 2.20 -5.05 19.47
N PRO A 97 2.43 -5.25 18.17
CA PRO A 97 2.15 -6.51 17.48
C PRO A 97 3.28 -7.52 17.71
N ASP A 98 3.37 -8.07 18.92
CA ASP A 98 4.45 -8.96 19.35
C ASP A 98 4.53 -10.26 18.54
N ARG A 99 3.40 -10.71 18.02
CA ARG A 99 3.29 -11.97 17.29
C ARG A 99 3.32 -11.77 15.77
N PHE A 100 3.56 -10.55 15.29
CA PHE A 100 3.80 -10.32 13.87
C PHE A 100 5.10 -11.02 13.46
N ASP A 101 4.99 -11.97 12.53
CA ASP A 101 6.12 -12.73 11.99
C ASP A 101 6.09 -12.71 10.45
N ALA A 102 6.94 -11.87 9.87
CA ALA A 102 7.06 -11.71 8.42
C ALA A 102 7.45 -13.02 7.72
N GLY A 103 8.24 -13.88 8.38
CA GLY A 103 8.65 -15.17 7.86
C GLY A 103 7.49 -16.16 7.78
N MET A 104 6.64 -16.20 8.82
CA MET A 104 5.43 -17.03 8.83
C MET A 104 4.41 -16.53 7.80
N ILE A 105 4.20 -15.23 7.70
CA ILE A 105 3.30 -14.62 6.69
C ILE A 105 3.74 -15.00 5.27
N ALA A 106 5.03 -14.85 4.97
CA ALA A 106 5.56 -15.23 3.66
C ALA A 106 5.49 -16.74 3.39
N ASN A 107 5.65 -17.60 4.42
CA ASN A 107 5.43 -19.03 4.29
C ASN A 107 3.98 -19.38 3.99
N LEU A 108 3.03 -18.72 4.69
CA LEU A 108 1.60 -18.92 4.46
C LEU A 108 1.21 -18.54 3.03
N ALA A 109 1.70 -17.40 2.53
CA ALA A 109 1.47 -16.98 1.15
C ALA A 109 1.98 -18.04 0.14
N LEU A 110 3.21 -18.54 0.33
CA LEU A 110 3.75 -19.63 -0.51
C LEU A 110 2.95 -20.92 -0.40
N ALA A 111 2.55 -21.31 0.81
CA ALA A 111 1.75 -22.52 1.04
C ALA A 111 0.40 -22.44 0.34
N ALA A 112 -0.20 -21.25 0.28
CA ALA A 112 -1.43 -20.97 -0.46
C ALA A 112 -1.24 -20.92 -2.00
N GLY A 113 0.01 -20.98 -2.50
CA GLY A 113 0.32 -20.87 -3.93
C GLY A 113 0.45 -19.44 -4.46
N MET A 114 0.46 -18.44 -3.55
CA MET A 114 0.60 -17.03 -3.90
C MET A 114 2.02 -16.69 -4.36
N LYS A 115 2.14 -15.65 -5.19
CA LYS A 115 3.40 -15.18 -5.78
C LYS A 115 3.83 -13.81 -5.28
N TYR A 116 2.97 -13.08 -4.61
CA TYR A 116 3.25 -11.75 -4.07
C TYR A 116 2.40 -11.46 -2.83
N ILE A 117 2.85 -10.46 -2.08
CA ILE A 117 2.13 -9.91 -0.93
C ILE A 117 1.95 -8.40 -1.20
N THR A 118 0.73 -7.90 -0.99
CA THR A 118 0.42 -6.47 -0.90
C THR A 118 0.09 -6.14 0.55
N VAL A 119 0.75 -5.14 1.13
CA VAL A 119 0.54 -4.74 2.53
C VAL A 119 0.26 -3.25 2.64
N THR A 120 -0.64 -2.86 3.53
CA THR A 120 -0.89 -1.45 3.84
C THR A 120 0.33 -0.81 4.52
N SER A 121 1.29 -0.29 3.73
CA SER A 121 2.42 0.45 4.29
C SER A 121 1.98 1.72 5.02
N LYS A 122 0.96 2.41 4.48
CA LYS A 122 0.20 3.49 5.13
C LYS A 122 -1.25 3.43 4.65
N HIS A 123 -2.21 3.20 5.55
CA HIS A 123 -3.64 3.27 5.26
C HIS A 123 -4.20 4.69 5.49
N HIS A 124 -5.50 4.90 5.30
CA HIS A 124 -6.17 6.21 5.38
C HIS A 124 -6.01 6.90 6.74
N GLU A 125 -5.82 6.15 7.82
CA GLU A 125 -5.55 6.67 9.17
C GLU A 125 -4.21 7.41 9.30
N GLY A 126 -3.32 7.32 8.28
CA GLY A 126 -2.04 7.98 8.22
C GLY A 126 -0.91 7.30 9.00
N PHE A 127 -1.18 6.22 9.75
CA PHE A 127 -0.16 5.47 10.47
C PHE A 127 0.72 4.65 9.52
N CYS A 128 2.05 4.78 9.67
CA CYS A 128 3.00 4.10 8.80
C CYS A 128 3.54 2.83 9.47
N LEU A 129 3.47 1.68 8.78
CA LEU A 129 4.05 0.42 9.25
C LEU A 129 5.56 0.32 8.98
N PHE A 130 6.19 1.40 8.51
CA PHE A 130 7.61 1.50 8.19
C PHE A 130 8.26 2.66 8.95
N ARG A 131 9.58 2.56 9.12
CA ARG A 131 10.37 3.64 9.68
C ARG A 131 10.45 4.79 8.68
N THR A 132 9.88 5.93 9.02
CA THR A 132 9.89 7.15 8.20
C THR A 132 10.40 8.34 8.99
N ALA A 133 11.17 9.21 8.35
CA ALA A 133 11.59 10.49 8.93
C ALA A 133 10.52 11.60 8.78
N GLN A 134 9.46 11.35 7.99
CA GLN A 134 8.45 12.35 7.67
C GLN A 134 7.44 12.58 8.80
N THR A 135 7.26 11.59 9.67
CA THR A 135 6.33 11.66 10.80
C THR A 135 6.73 10.67 11.90
N PRO A 136 6.58 11.03 13.18
CA PRO A 136 6.71 10.06 14.27
C PRO A 136 5.49 9.13 14.39
N TYR A 137 4.45 9.29 13.55
CA TYR A 137 3.25 8.47 13.57
C TYR A 137 3.47 7.18 12.77
N ASN A 138 4.35 6.31 13.32
CA ASN A 138 4.78 5.08 12.67
C ASN A 138 5.07 3.96 13.68
N SER A 139 5.21 2.73 13.20
CA SER A 139 5.43 1.52 14.01
C SER A 139 6.79 1.53 14.72
N TYR A 140 7.82 2.12 14.10
CA TYR A 140 9.15 2.19 14.70
C TYR A 140 9.20 3.14 15.90
N ASP A 141 8.46 4.25 15.85
CA ASP A 141 8.33 5.23 16.93
C ASP A 141 7.15 4.94 17.88
N SER A 142 6.53 3.76 17.77
CA SER A 142 5.55 3.20 18.70
C SER A 142 6.23 2.26 19.72
N PRO A 143 5.51 1.70 20.71
CA PRO A 143 6.04 0.66 21.59
C PRO A 143 6.54 -0.59 20.88
N ALA A 144 6.05 -0.87 19.66
CA ALA A 144 6.55 -1.97 18.85
C ALA A 144 8.05 -1.87 18.54
N ARG A 145 8.59 -0.65 18.35
CA ARG A 145 9.99 -0.41 17.97
C ARG A 145 10.45 -1.23 16.76
N ARG A 146 9.54 -1.51 15.83
CA ARG A 146 9.76 -2.39 14.68
C ARG A 146 9.41 -1.69 13.37
N ASP A 147 10.20 -1.98 12.35
CA ASP A 147 9.93 -1.62 10.95
C ASP A 147 9.29 -2.83 10.26
N LEU A 148 7.96 -2.93 10.35
CA LEU A 148 7.21 -4.10 9.88
C LEU A 148 7.30 -4.27 8.36
N ILE A 149 7.42 -3.18 7.61
CA ILE A 149 7.62 -3.23 6.16
C ILE A 149 9.03 -3.73 5.83
N GLY A 150 10.05 -3.29 6.58
CA GLY A 150 11.42 -3.78 6.41
C GLY A 150 11.55 -5.27 6.67
N GLU A 151 10.90 -5.77 7.72
CA GLU A 151 10.86 -7.19 8.04
C GLU A 151 10.17 -8.01 6.93
N LEU A 152 9.02 -7.53 6.44
CA LEU A 152 8.27 -8.21 5.39
C LEU A 152 9.03 -8.18 4.05
N ALA A 153 9.69 -7.06 3.71
CA ALA A 153 10.51 -6.94 2.51
C ALA A 153 11.67 -7.96 2.52
N ALA A 154 12.37 -8.09 3.65
CA ALA A 154 13.43 -9.08 3.82
C ALA A 154 12.91 -10.52 3.67
N ALA A 155 11.74 -10.83 4.26
CA ALA A 155 11.12 -12.15 4.15
C ALA A 155 10.69 -12.47 2.72
N CYS A 156 10.04 -11.54 2.02
CA CYS A 156 9.63 -11.67 0.62
C CYS A 156 10.84 -11.88 -0.28
N HIS A 157 11.86 -11.05 -0.13
CA HIS A 157 13.08 -11.15 -0.92
C HIS A 157 13.77 -12.52 -0.73
N LYS A 158 13.90 -12.99 0.50
CA LYS A 158 14.48 -14.31 0.81
C LYS A 158 13.71 -15.47 0.16
N LYS A 159 12.40 -15.33 0.02
CA LYS A 159 11.49 -16.39 -0.44
C LYS A 159 11.07 -16.29 -1.91
N GLY A 160 11.53 -15.28 -2.65
CA GLY A 160 11.16 -15.09 -4.04
C GLY A 160 9.71 -14.61 -4.26
N LEU A 161 9.13 -13.95 -3.27
CA LEU A 161 7.83 -13.30 -3.37
C LEU A 161 8.00 -11.84 -3.81
N GLY A 162 7.11 -11.35 -4.68
CA GLY A 162 6.99 -9.91 -4.95
C GLY A 162 6.34 -9.20 -3.75
N LEU A 163 6.86 -8.03 -3.36
CA LEU A 163 6.22 -7.18 -2.36
C LEU A 163 5.64 -5.94 -3.03
N PHE A 164 4.32 -5.76 -2.92
CA PHE A 164 3.62 -4.54 -3.28
C PHE A 164 3.32 -3.74 -2.01
N LEU A 165 3.52 -2.44 -2.09
CA LEU A 165 3.20 -1.53 -1.00
C LEU A 165 1.91 -0.78 -1.33
N TYR A 166 0.81 -1.15 -0.64
CA TYR A 166 -0.37 -0.31 -0.65
C TYR A 166 -0.03 1.01 0.06
N TYR A 167 -0.39 2.10 -0.58
CA TYR A 167 -0.17 3.42 -0.05
C TYR A 167 -1.42 4.29 -0.23
N SER A 168 -1.98 4.77 0.89
CA SER A 168 -3.11 5.69 0.86
C SER A 168 -2.66 7.06 0.36
N TYR A 169 -2.85 7.30 -0.92
CA TYR A 169 -2.50 8.54 -1.60
C TYR A 169 -3.66 9.53 -1.65
N GLY A 170 -4.86 9.03 -1.94
CA GLY A 170 -6.06 9.84 -2.11
C GLY A 170 -6.87 10.04 -0.83
N ALA A 171 -6.38 9.62 0.34
CA ALA A 171 -6.92 9.91 1.66
C ALA A 171 -5.84 9.88 2.73
N ASP A 172 -5.90 10.81 3.66
CA ASP A 172 -5.10 10.80 4.88
C ASP A 172 -5.87 11.55 5.98
N TRP A 173 -6.40 10.78 6.92
CA TRP A 173 -7.25 11.34 7.98
C TRP A 173 -6.45 12.02 9.09
N HIS A 174 -5.15 11.78 9.12
CA HIS A 174 -4.23 12.33 10.12
C HIS A 174 -3.46 13.56 9.62
N HIS A 175 -3.02 13.54 8.35
CA HIS A 175 -2.14 14.59 7.83
C HIS A 175 -2.83 15.97 7.81
N PRO A 176 -2.23 17.02 8.44
CA PRO A 176 -2.92 18.29 8.65
C PRO A 176 -3.25 19.05 7.35
N TYR A 177 -2.53 18.82 6.28
CA TYR A 177 -2.71 19.47 4.99
C TYR A 177 -3.40 18.59 3.94
N PHE A 178 -3.98 17.46 4.35
CA PHE A 178 -4.83 16.71 3.43
C PHE A 178 -6.18 17.42 3.25
N TYR A 179 -6.77 17.23 2.06
CA TYR A 179 -8.00 17.92 1.64
C TYR A 179 -9.21 17.61 2.55
N SER A 180 -10.01 18.62 2.85
CA SER A 180 -11.11 18.51 3.82
C SER A 180 -12.43 18.06 3.18
N PRO A 181 -13.31 17.31 3.87
CA PRO A 181 -14.68 17.03 3.45
C PRO A 181 -15.52 18.26 3.13
N ARG A 182 -15.23 19.41 3.79
CA ARG A 182 -15.87 20.71 3.49
C ARG A 182 -15.69 21.15 2.05
N ALA A 183 -14.67 20.62 1.38
CA ALA A 183 -14.47 20.83 -0.04
C ALA A 183 -15.27 19.84 -0.92
N GLY A 184 -16.07 18.94 -0.34
CA GLY A 184 -16.97 18.04 -1.04
C GLY A 184 -16.52 16.58 -1.12
N TRP A 185 -15.53 16.17 -0.32
CA TRP A 185 -15.06 14.78 -0.22
C TRP A 185 -15.48 14.17 1.13
N LYS A 186 -16.55 13.43 1.17
CA LYS A 186 -17.08 12.83 2.41
C LYS A 186 -16.13 11.82 3.06
N PHE A 187 -15.28 11.14 2.28
CA PHE A 187 -14.32 10.14 2.78
C PHE A 187 -12.93 10.73 3.07
N ALA A 188 -12.68 11.97 2.63
CA ALA A 188 -11.36 12.60 2.78
C ALA A 188 -10.97 12.76 4.25
N ARG A 189 -11.97 12.94 5.12
CA ARG A 189 -11.84 13.02 6.58
C ARG A 189 -13.13 12.56 7.23
N PRO A 190 -13.11 12.10 8.49
CA PRO A 190 -14.33 11.95 9.27
C PRO A 190 -15.11 13.27 9.35
N ASP A 191 -16.43 13.18 9.27
CA ASP A 191 -17.34 14.33 9.35
C ASP A 191 -17.61 14.68 10.82
N TYR A 192 -16.72 15.47 11.41
CA TYR A 192 -16.82 15.88 12.81
C TYR A 192 -17.81 17.02 13.01
N ALA A 193 -18.50 17.02 14.15
CA ALA A 193 -19.44 18.08 14.54
C ALA A 193 -18.73 19.45 14.70
N SER A 194 -17.46 19.45 15.14
CA SER A 194 -16.60 20.62 15.25
C SER A 194 -15.30 20.45 14.47
N PRO A 195 -14.68 21.54 13.99
CA PRO A 195 -13.38 21.47 13.35
C PRO A 195 -12.32 20.84 14.26
N GLN A 196 -11.50 19.95 13.70
CA GLN A 196 -10.36 19.39 14.44
C GLN A 196 -9.16 20.34 14.32
N PRO A 197 -8.47 20.69 15.45
CA PRO A 197 -7.36 21.64 15.45
C PRO A 197 -6.19 21.22 14.56
N GLN A 198 -6.00 19.93 14.39
CA GLN A 198 -4.92 19.35 13.56
C GLN A 198 -5.06 19.67 12.08
N TYR A 199 -6.28 20.01 11.59
CA TYR A 199 -6.53 20.25 10.19
C TYR A 199 -6.19 21.66 9.77
N MET A 200 -5.05 21.83 9.09
CA MET A 200 -4.46 23.13 8.74
C MET A 200 -4.69 23.55 7.29
N TRP A 201 -5.26 22.67 6.44
CA TRP A 201 -5.57 23.03 5.07
C TRP A 201 -6.54 24.23 5.01
N ARG A 202 -6.18 25.27 4.23
CA ARG A 202 -6.97 26.51 4.05
C ARG A 202 -7.22 26.83 2.58
N LYS A 203 -6.23 26.58 1.72
CA LYS A 203 -6.25 26.87 0.29
C LYS A 203 -5.61 25.72 -0.49
N ASP A 204 -5.91 25.62 -1.78
CA ASP A 204 -5.47 24.50 -2.63
C ASP A 204 -3.94 24.35 -2.68
N SER A 205 -3.20 25.48 -2.64
CA SER A 205 -1.73 25.44 -2.59
C SER A 205 -1.14 24.73 -1.35
N ASP A 206 -1.91 24.64 -0.25
CA ASP A 206 -1.45 23.93 0.95
C ASP A 206 -1.35 22.41 0.72
N PHE A 207 -2.08 21.90 -0.28
CA PHE A 207 -2.04 20.48 -0.63
C PHE A 207 -0.65 20.03 -1.10
N ARG A 208 0.17 20.97 -1.63
CA ARG A 208 1.56 20.65 -2.02
C ARG A 208 2.38 20.14 -0.83
N ILE A 209 2.12 20.61 0.39
CA ILE A 209 2.80 20.15 1.61
C ILE A 209 2.53 18.63 1.82
N TYR A 210 1.28 18.21 1.58
CA TYR A 210 0.93 16.79 1.61
C TYR A 210 1.60 16.00 0.48
N ILE A 211 1.66 16.54 -0.73
CA ILE A 211 2.32 15.88 -1.86
C ILE A 211 3.83 15.71 -1.59
N ASP A 212 4.50 16.72 -1.06
CA ASP A 212 5.92 16.63 -0.71
C ASP A 212 6.18 15.57 0.38
N TYR A 213 5.29 15.48 1.38
CA TYR A 213 5.30 14.41 2.37
C TYR A 213 5.17 13.03 1.72
N VAL A 214 4.22 12.84 0.79
CA VAL A 214 4.03 11.59 0.05
C VAL A 214 5.28 11.24 -0.76
N HIS A 215 5.83 12.20 -1.53
CA HIS A 215 7.01 11.96 -2.35
C HIS A 215 8.23 11.58 -1.53
N ASN A 216 8.42 12.20 -0.35
CA ASN A 216 9.51 11.83 0.54
C ASN A 216 9.33 10.43 1.11
N GLN A 217 8.11 10.04 1.51
CA GLN A 217 7.84 8.68 1.96
C GLN A 217 8.01 7.64 0.83
N LEU A 218 7.61 7.95 -0.40
CA LEU A 218 7.86 7.08 -1.55
C LEU A 218 9.37 6.90 -1.82
N ARG A 219 10.19 7.96 -1.65
CA ARG A 219 11.66 7.84 -1.72
C ARG A 219 12.17 6.87 -0.65
N GLU A 220 11.75 7.03 0.60
CA GLU A 220 12.14 6.12 1.68
C GLU A 220 11.75 4.67 1.38
N LEU A 221 10.51 4.42 0.94
CA LEU A 221 10.00 3.09 0.63
C LEU A 221 10.73 2.43 -0.54
N LEU A 222 11.15 3.21 -1.55
CA LEU A 222 11.80 2.69 -2.75
C LEU A 222 13.34 2.68 -2.67
N THR A 223 13.94 3.22 -1.58
CA THR A 223 15.39 3.20 -1.43
C THR A 223 15.87 2.36 -0.25
N ASN A 224 15.03 2.13 0.77
CA ASN A 224 15.48 1.49 2.02
C ASN A 224 15.15 -0.01 2.13
N TYR A 225 14.28 -0.55 1.28
CA TYR A 225 13.72 -1.90 1.45
C TYR A 225 14.07 -2.88 0.34
N GLY A 226 15.07 -2.54 -0.48
CA GLY A 226 15.45 -3.36 -1.63
C GLY A 226 14.43 -3.33 -2.76
N PRO A 227 14.40 -4.35 -3.64
CA PRO A 227 13.48 -4.37 -4.78
C PRO A 227 12.02 -4.49 -4.35
N ILE A 228 11.20 -3.49 -4.71
CA ILE A 228 9.75 -3.46 -4.53
C ILE A 228 9.09 -3.84 -5.84
N ALA A 229 8.11 -4.77 -5.78
CA ALA A 229 7.40 -5.23 -6.96
C ALA A 229 6.39 -4.21 -7.48
N GLY A 230 5.81 -3.40 -6.59
CA GLY A 230 4.92 -2.33 -7.03
C GLY A 230 4.40 -1.43 -5.91
N ILE A 231 3.86 -0.29 -6.32
CA ILE A 231 3.09 0.63 -5.48
C ILE A 231 1.62 0.54 -5.87
N TRP A 232 0.78 0.26 -4.87
CA TRP A 232 -0.66 0.13 -5.00
C TRP A 232 -1.37 1.31 -4.34
N PHE A 233 -1.77 2.32 -5.12
CA PHE A 233 -2.38 3.55 -4.62
C PHE A 233 -3.87 3.40 -4.37
N ASP A 234 -4.35 4.07 -3.30
CA ASP A 234 -5.76 4.16 -2.89
C ASP A 234 -6.02 5.43 -2.06
N PRO A 235 -7.26 5.87 -1.92
CA PRO A 235 -8.41 5.68 -2.81
C PRO A 235 -8.35 6.62 -4.02
N ILE A 236 -8.91 6.19 -5.15
CA ILE A 236 -8.85 6.97 -6.42
C ILE A 236 -9.83 8.15 -6.46
N LEU A 237 -10.90 8.10 -5.67
CA LEU A 237 -12.00 9.07 -5.74
C LEU A 237 -11.56 10.52 -5.47
N GLY A 238 -10.55 10.71 -4.63
CA GLY A 238 -9.97 12.03 -4.39
C GLY A 238 -9.37 12.64 -5.65
N TYR A 239 -8.59 11.85 -6.38
CA TYR A 239 -8.05 12.26 -7.67
C TYR A 239 -9.16 12.55 -8.69
N TYR A 240 -10.20 11.72 -8.79
CA TYR A 240 -11.29 11.97 -9.72
C TYR A 240 -12.04 13.27 -9.43
N ALA A 241 -12.18 13.64 -8.16
CA ALA A 241 -12.80 14.90 -7.76
C ALA A 241 -11.94 16.12 -8.10
N ARG A 242 -10.63 16.04 -7.84
CA ARG A 242 -9.69 17.16 -7.94
C ARG A 242 -8.36 16.70 -8.55
N PRO A 243 -8.36 16.33 -9.85
CA PRO A 243 -7.14 15.87 -10.53
C PRO A 243 -6.02 16.93 -10.56
N ASP A 244 -6.40 18.20 -10.46
CA ASP A 244 -5.49 19.35 -10.39
C ASP A 244 -4.61 19.38 -9.13
N LEU A 245 -5.02 18.73 -8.05
CA LEU A 245 -4.27 18.67 -6.80
C LEU A 245 -3.22 17.55 -6.76
N PHE A 246 -3.38 16.53 -7.59
CA PHE A 246 -2.50 15.35 -7.58
C PHE A 246 -1.57 15.35 -8.80
N PRO A 247 -0.27 15.61 -8.64
CA PRO A 247 0.69 15.59 -9.74
C PRO A 247 1.06 14.14 -10.12
N ILE A 248 0.07 13.40 -10.67
CA ILE A 248 0.19 11.95 -10.95
C ILE A 248 1.40 11.64 -11.82
N THR A 249 1.64 12.43 -12.87
CA THR A 249 2.79 12.21 -13.77
C THR A 249 4.11 12.36 -13.03
N GLU A 250 4.25 13.38 -12.16
CA GLU A 250 5.45 13.60 -11.34
C GLU A 250 5.63 12.43 -10.34
N THR A 251 4.53 12.00 -9.70
CA THR A 251 4.55 10.90 -8.74
C THR A 251 4.98 9.57 -9.40
N TYR A 252 4.43 9.25 -10.57
CA TYR A 252 4.79 8.02 -11.29
C TYR A 252 6.22 8.07 -11.83
N ALA A 253 6.65 9.21 -12.37
CA ALA A 253 8.03 9.41 -12.81
C ALA A 253 9.03 9.25 -11.66
N LEU A 254 8.69 9.72 -10.45
CA LEU A 254 9.51 9.49 -9.26
C LEU A 254 9.70 8.00 -8.99
N ILE A 255 8.62 7.22 -8.98
CA ILE A 255 8.67 5.77 -8.71
C ILE A 255 9.54 5.07 -9.77
N SER A 256 9.26 5.30 -11.06
CA SER A 256 9.99 4.67 -12.16
C SER A 256 11.48 5.06 -12.19
N SER A 257 11.81 6.29 -11.76
CA SER A 257 13.20 6.74 -11.69
C SER A 257 14.01 6.06 -10.58
N LEU A 258 13.33 5.69 -9.48
CA LEU A 258 13.95 5.01 -8.33
C LEU A 258 14.06 3.50 -8.56
N GLN A 259 12.99 2.89 -9.06
CA GLN A 259 12.92 1.46 -9.34
C GLN A 259 12.15 1.20 -10.66
N PRO A 260 12.83 1.08 -11.81
CA PRO A 260 12.17 0.91 -13.11
C PRO A 260 11.25 -0.32 -13.20
N GLN A 261 11.56 -1.40 -12.47
CA GLN A 261 10.73 -2.62 -12.43
C GLN A 261 9.49 -2.49 -11.51
N CYS A 262 9.38 -1.42 -10.70
CA CYS A 262 8.28 -1.25 -9.76
C CYS A 262 6.99 -0.91 -10.50
N LEU A 263 6.02 -1.81 -10.44
CA LEU A 263 4.72 -1.63 -11.09
C LEU A 263 3.84 -0.65 -10.33
N ILE A 264 2.99 0.07 -11.03
CA ILE A 264 2.13 1.10 -10.46
C ILE A 264 0.67 0.75 -10.75
N SER A 265 -0.15 0.73 -9.71
CA SER A 265 -1.61 0.69 -9.82
C SER A 265 -2.26 1.79 -8.99
N PHE A 266 -3.32 2.37 -9.52
CA PHE A 266 -4.20 3.27 -8.79
C PHE A 266 -5.65 2.94 -9.13
N LYS A 267 -6.16 1.86 -8.50
CA LYS A 267 -7.53 1.36 -8.74
C LYS A 267 -7.82 1.15 -10.23
N GLN A 268 -8.89 1.75 -10.76
CA GLN A 268 -9.27 1.68 -12.18
C GLN A 268 -8.37 2.52 -13.10
N GLY A 269 -7.44 3.28 -12.51
CA GLY A 269 -6.50 4.15 -13.19
C GLY A 269 -6.81 5.63 -13.05
N ALA A 270 -5.74 6.45 -13.03
CA ALA A 270 -5.80 7.90 -12.95
C ALA A 270 -5.63 8.57 -14.34
N ASN A 271 -4.48 8.36 -14.98
CA ASN A 271 -4.13 9.05 -16.22
C ASN A 271 -3.85 8.11 -17.41
N GLY A 272 -3.85 6.79 -17.19
CA GLY A 272 -3.54 5.78 -18.20
C GLY A 272 -2.08 5.34 -18.23
N SER A 273 -1.25 5.81 -17.29
CA SER A 273 0.15 5.37 -17.14
C SER A 273 0.33 4.29 -16.09
N GLU A 274 -0.76 3.84 -15.45
CA GLU A 274 -0.74 2.69 -14.54
C GLU A 274 -0.39 1.41 -15.31
N ASP A 275 0.25 0.45 -14.64
CA ASP A 275 0.68 -0.81 -15.25
C ASP A 275 -0.44 -1.84 -15.33
N PHE A 276 -1.32 -1.83 -14.36
CA PHE A 276 -2.51 -2.67 -14.28
C PHE A 276 -3.65 -1.92 -13.59
N ALA A 277 -4.89 -2.40 -13.78
CA ALA A 277 -6.05 -1.87 -13.08
C ALA A 277 -6.51 -2.84 -11.99
N ALA A 278 -6.83 -2.30 -10.82
CA ALA A 278 -7.21 -3.06 -9.63
C ALA A 278 -8.62 -2.68 -9.12
N PRO A 279 -9.70 -3.02 -9.84
CA PRO A 279 -11.07 -2.78 -9.38
C PRO A 279 -11.44 -3.71 -8.24
N GLU A 280 -12.23 -3.22 -7.27
CA GLU A 280 -12.70 -4.03 -6.16
C GLU A 280 -13.81 -5.02 -6.62
N ARG A 281 -13.75 -6.27 -6.11
CA ARG A 281 -14.78 -7.29 -6.26
C ARG A 281 -15.27 -7.49 -7.69
N ALA A 282 -14.38 -7.43 -8.66
CA ALA A 282 -14.67 -7.55 -10.09
C ALA A 282 -15.65 -6.48 -10.64
N ARG A 283 -15.88 -5.40 -9.93
CA ARG A 283 -16.77 -4.31 -10.34
C ARG A 283 -15.99 -3.03 -10.60
N VAL A 284 -16.11 -2.52 -11.81
CA VAL A 284 -15.75 -1.12 -12.12
C VAL A 284 -16.94 -0.28 -11.67
N SER A 285 -16.96 0.10 -10.39
CA SER A 285 -18.04 0.94 -9.86
C SER A 285 -17.78 2.40 -10.23
N ILE A 286 -18.49 2.87 -11.25
CA ILE A 286 -18.61 4.30 -11.56
C ILE A 286 -19.79 4.91 -10.79
N HIS A 287 -20.62 4.09 -10.12
CA HIS A 287 -21.93 4.48 -9.59
C HIS A 287 -21.91 5.14 -8.21
N ASP A 288 -20.78 5.12 -7.48
CA ASP A 288 -20.73 5.64 -6.11
C ASP A 288 -20.45 7.14 -6.00
N PHE A 289 -20.28 7.85 -7.13
CA PHE A 289 -19.93 9.28 -7.10
C PHE A 289 -21.00 10.17 -6.48
N ASP A 290 -22.27 9.77 -6.59
CA ASP A 290 -23.40 10.58 -6.19
C ASP A 290 -23.48 10.83 -4.69
N SER A 291 -23.18 9.80 -3.90
CA SER A 291 -23.20 9.86 -2.43
C SER A 291 -21.90 10.35 -1.82
N ILE A 292 -20.77 10.03 -2.46
CA ILE A 292 -19.42 10.25 -1.93
C ILE A 292 -18.84 11.60 -2.38
N LEU A 293 -19.12 12.01 -3.63
CA LEU A 293 -18.58 13.22 -4.25
C LEU A 293 -19.70 14.14 -4.80
N PRO A 294 -20.68 14.54 -4.01
CA PRO A 294 -21.88 15.24 -4.53
C PRO A 294 -21.51 16.54 -5.29
N LYS A 295 -20.51 17.28 -4.84
CA LYS A 295 -20.05 18.53 -5.47
C LYS A 295 -19.30 18.28 -6.78
N TYR A 296 -18.56 17.19 -6.89
CA TYR A 296 -17.66 16.89 -8.02
C TYR A 296 -18.16 15.77 -8.93
N ARG A 297 -19.37 15.29 -8.72
CA ARG A 297 -20.00 14.14 -9.39
C ARG A 297 -19.75 14.12 -10.90
N ARG A 298 -20.07 15.21 -11.60
CA ARG A 298 -19.92 15.29 -13.06
C ARG A 298 -18.45 15.18 -13.48
N THR A 299 -17.59 16.01 -12.90
CA THR A 299 -16.15 16.02 -13.18
C THR A 299 -15.52 14.68 -12.86
N ALA A 300 -15.81 14.12 -11.68
CA ALA A 300 -15.28 12.85 -11.25
C ALA A 300 -15.70 11.70 -12.21
N ALA A 301 -16.93 11.66 -12.65
CA ALA A 301 -17.43 10.66 -13.60
C ALA A 301 -16.74 10.77 -14.97
N GLU A 302 -16.49 12.00 -15.45
CA GLU A 302 -15.77 12.23 -16.70
C GLU A 302 -14.30 11.79 -16.62
N VAL A 303 -13.60 12.16 -15.53
CA VAL A 303 -12.20 11.77 -15.29
C VAL A 303 -12.09 10.25 -15.17
N ALA A 304 -12.95 9.62 -14.39
CA ALA A 304 -12.97 8.17 -14.20
C ALA A 304 -13.21 7.42 -15.52
N ARG A 305 -14.16 7.90 -16.35
CA ARG A 305 -14.45 7.29 -17.64
C ARG A 305 -13.25 7.37 -18.59
N ARG A 306 -12.59 8.54 -18.68
CA ARG A 306 -11.39 8.72 -19.52
C ARG A 306 -10.23 7.84 -19.02
N ALA A 307 -10.02 7.75 -17.71
CA ALA A 307 -9.00 6.90 -17.12
C ALA A 307 -9.27 5.43 -17.42
N TRP A 308 -10.51 4.97 -17.23
CA TRP A 308 -10.90 3.59 -17.55
C TRP A 308 -10.71 3.24 -19.02
N GLN A 309 -11.09 4.12 -19.95
CA GLN A 309 -10.88 3.90 -21.38
C GLN A 309 -9.41 3.62 -21.74
N LYS A 310 -8.46 4.26 -21.02
CA LYS A 310 -7.02 4.04 -21.22
C LYS A 310 -6.50 2.76 -20.53
N ASN A 311 -7.18 2.28 -19.49
CA ASN A 311 -6.71 1.17 -18.68
C ASN A 311 -7.45 -0.16 -18.91
N GLN A 312 -8.61 -0.16 -19.57
CA GLN A 312 -9.47 -1.35 -19.72
C GLN A 312 -8.83 -2.53 -20.48
N ALA A 313 -7.82 -2.25 -21.31
CA ALA A 313 -7.07 -3.28 -22.05
C ALA A 313 -5.86 -3.82 -21.28
N LYS A 314 -5.55 -3.25 -20.12
CA LYS A 314 -4.42 -3.68 -19.29
C LYS A 314 -4.78 -4.92 -18.48
N HIS A 315 -3.75 -5.57 -17.93
CA HIS A 315 -3.97 -6.67 -17.01
C HIS A 315 -4.80 -6.22 -15.81
N LEU A 316 -5.67 -7.09 -15.32
CA LEU A 316 -6.56 -6.81 -14.19
C LEU A 316 -6.10 -7.55 -12.94
N GLU A 317 -6.31 -6.92 -11.80
CA GLU A 317 -6.21 -7.54 -10.49
C GLU A 317 -7.51 -7.28 -9.73
N PHE A 318 -8.25 -8.33 -9.37
CA PHE A 318 -9.41 -8.20 -8.51
C PHE A 318 -9.01 -8.38 -7.05
N CYS A 319 -9.34 -7.42 -6.20
CA CYS A 319 -9.14 -7.59 -4.77
C CYS A 319 -10.45 -7.97 -4.05
N ASN A 320 -10.36 -8.92 -3.13
CA ASN A 320 -11.45 -9.40 -2.30
C ASN A 320 -10.92 -9.77 -0.90
N THR A 321 -11.78 -10.12 0.02
CA THR A 321 -11.46 -10.34 1.43
C THR A 321 -11.83 -11.75 1.89
N LEU A 322 -11.07 -12.31 2.83
CA LEU A 322 -11.48 -13.47 3.64
C LEU A 322 -12.54 -13.03 4.65
N GLU A 323 -12.34 -11.88 5.29
CA GLU A 323 -13.32 -11.18 6.11
C GLU A 323 -14.58 -10.86 5.31
N PRO A 324 -15.81 -11.25 5.74
CA PRO A 324 -16.99 -11.11 4.90
C PRO A 324 -17.47 -9.66 4.71
N HIS A 325 -17.25 -8.77 5.68
CA HIS A 325 -17.91 -7.46 5.74
C HIS A 325 -16.98 -6.26 5.64
N ALA A 326 -15.68 -6.43 5.85
CA ALA A 326 -14.73 -5.32 5.92
C ALA A 326 -13.36 -5.65 5.29
N TRP A 327 -12.54 -4.64 5.15
CA TRP A 327 -11.10 -4.74 5.05
C TRP A 327 -10.51 -4.70 6.47
N ALA A 328 -9.52 -5.52 6.78
CA ALA A 328 -8.97 -5.74 8.11
C ALA A 328 -9.92 -6.45 9.08
N TYR A 329 -9.35 -6.88 10.21
CA TYR A 329 -10.01 -7.71 11.21
C TYR A 329 -11.25 -7.06 11.84
N VAL A 330 -12.30 -7.86 11.95
CA VAL A 330 -13.56 -7.55 12.66
C VAL A 330 -13.91 -8.67 13.61
N LYS A 331 -13.77 -8.47 14.91
CA LYS A 331 -14.00 -9.49 15.94
C LYS A 331 -15.43 -10.09 15.91
N ALA A 332 -16.41 -9.30 15.53
CA ALA A 332 -17.81 -9.76 15.43
C ALA A 332 -18.00 -10.81 14.30
N ASP A 333 -17.04 -10.95 13.42
CA ASP A 333 -17.06 -11.89 12.29
C ASP A 333 -16.15 -13.10 12.48
N ASP A 334 -15.57 -13.28 13.67
CA ASP A 334 -14.87 -14.52 14.04
C ASP A 334 -15.76 -15.75 13.79
N GLY A 335 -15.20 -16.75 13.12
CA GLY A 335 -15.89 -17.97 12.72
C GLY A 335 -16.81 -17.83 11.49
N LYS A 336 -16.81 -16.68 10.81
CA LYS A 336 -17.60 -16.40 9.62
C LYS A 336 -16.77 -16.09 8.38
N HIS A 337 -15.46 -16.18 8.49
CA HIS A 337 -14.58 -15.90 7.37
C HIS A 337 -14.81 -16.90 6.22
N ARG A 338 -14.50 -16.48 5.01
CA ARG A 338 -14.72 -17.30 3.81
C ARG A 338 -13.88 -18.55 3.85
N ASN A 339 -14.53 -19.66 3.48
CA ASN A 339 -13.89 -20.96 3.41
C ASN A 339 -13.16 -21.20 2.08
N ALA A 340 -12.41 -22.29 1.99
CA ALA A 340 -11.62 -22.63 0.81
C ALA A 340 -12.43 -22.81 -0.47
N GLU A 341 -13.69 -23.28 -0.40
CA GLU A 341 -14.56 -23.41 -1.57
C GLU A 341 -14.91 -22.04 -2.17
N GLU A 342 -15.30 -21.09 -1.33
CA GLU A 342 -15.60 -19.72 -1.74
C GLU A 342 -14.37 -19.04 -2.35
N VAL A 343 -13.18 -19.25 -1.77
CA VAL A 343 -11.92 -18.72 -2.31
C VAL A 343 -11.58 -19.35 -3.66
N MET A 344 -11.74 -20.66 -3.82
CA MET A 344 -11.53 -21.31 -5.12
C MET A 344 -12.47 -20.79 -6.19
N GLN A 345 -13.72 -20.47 -5.86
CA GLN A 345 -14.66 -19.84 -6.80
C GLN A 345 -14.21 -18.43 -7.20
N MET A 346 -13.66 -17.64 -6.26
CA MET A 346 -13.08 -16.32 -6.57
C MET A 346 -11.86 -16.46 -7.49
N ILE A 347 -10.97 -17.40 -7.22
CA ILE A 347 -9.79 -17.70 -8.05
C ILE A 347 -10.23 -18.06 -9.46
N GLN A 348 -11.17 -18.99 -9.60
CA GLN A 348 -11.68 -19.42 -10.91
C GLN A 348 -12.33 -18.26 -11.66
N SER A 349 -13.10 -17.42 -10.97
CA SER A 349 -13.74 -16.25 -11.56
C SER A 349 -12.72 -15.23 -12.08
N ALA A 350 -11.67 -14.96 -11.31
CA ALA A 350 -10.58 -14.08 -11.74
C ALA A 350 -9.82 -14.66 -12.93
N TRP A 351 -9.45 -15.95 -12.89
CA TRP A 351 -8.70 -16.59 -13.96
C TRP A 351 -9.47 -16.71 -15.28
N ASN A 352 -10.77 -16.92 -15.21
CA ASN A 352 -11.65 -16.90 -16.40
C ASN A 352 -11.61 -15.54 -17.11
N LEU A 353 -11.39 -14.46 -16.35
CA LEU A 353 -11.23 -13.09 -16.86
C LEU A 353 -9.75 -12.73 -17.14
N LYS A 354 -8.83 -13.71 -17.06
CA LYS A 354 -7.38 -13.53 -17.21
C LYS A 354 -6.80 -12.50 -16.24
N ALA A 355 -7.41 -12.37 -15.06
CA ALA A 355 -7.01 -11.43 -14.02
C ALA A 355 -6.30 -12.15 -12.86
N ASN A 356 -5.54 -11.40 -12.07
CA ASN A 356 -5.04 -11.85 -10.79
C ASN A 356 -6.15 -11.72 -9.72
N LEU A 357 -6.11 -12.59 -8.71
CA LEU A 357 -6.83 -12.40 -7.46
C LEU A 357 -5.86 -11.93 -6.37
N LEU A 358 -6.17 -10.81 -5.73
CA LEU A 358 -5.51 -10.32 -4.52
C LEU A 358 -6.49 -10.50 -3.35
N LEU A 359 -6.19 -11.45 -2.44
CA LEU A 359 -7.08 -11.88 -1.37
C LEU A 359 -6.61 -11.33 -0.02
N ASP A 360 -7.45 -10.52 0.63
CA ASP A 360 -7.14 -9.86 1.88
C ASP A 360 -7.37 -10.73 3.10
N THR A 361 -6.44 -10.63 4.06
CA THR A 361 -6.57 -11.04 5.45
C THR A 361 -6.30 -9.84 6.35
N GLY A 362 -7.00 -9.75 7.47
CA GLY A 362 -6.78 -8.74 8.51
C GLY A 362 -6.06 -9.35 9.71
N PRO A 363 -4.77 -9.09 9.94
CA PRO A 363 -4.11 -9.55 11.16
C PRO A 363 -4.82 -9.06 12.43
N LEU A 364 -4.78 -9.90 13.46
CA LEU A 364 -5.24 -9.58 14.82
C LEU A 364 -4.42 -8.43 15.42
N PRO A 365 -4.86 -7.78 16.51
CA PRO A 365 -4.12 -6.71 17.16
C PRO A 365 -2.68 -7.05 17.55
N ASP A 366 -2.40 -8.30 17.86
CA ASP A 366 -1.06 -8.83 18.18
C ASP A 366 -0.19 -9.16 16.96
N GLY A 367 -0.75 -9.03 15.75
CA GLY A 367 -0.06 -9.26 14.47
C GLY A 367 -0.19 -10.67 13.89
N LEU A 368 -0.88 -11.59 14.56
CA LEU A 368 -1.15 -12.92 13.98
C LEU A 368 -2.21 -12.85 12.88
N ILE A 369 -2.07 -13.73 11.89
CA ILE A 369 -3.15 -14.01 10.95
C ILE A 369 -4.23 -14.85 11.67
N PRO A 370 -5.53 -14.53 11.51
CA PRO A 370 -6.62 -15.33 12.08
C PRO A 370 -6.49 -16.81 11.73
N VAL A 371 -6.72 -17.69 12.71
CA VAL A 371 -6.52 -19.14 12.55
C VAL A 371 -7.40 -19.71 11.44
N GLU A 372 -8.62 -19.20 11.28
CA GLU A 372 -9.53 -19.61 10.20
C GLU A 372 -8.99 -19.22 8.82
N ASP A 373 -8.37 -18.04 8.67
CA ASP A 373 -7.72 -17.62 7.43
C ASP A 373 -6.52 -18.51 7.10
N VAL A 374 -5.69 -18.83 8.10
CA VAL A 374 -4.56 -19.76 7.95
C VAL A 374 -5.03 -21.11 7.45
N LYS A 375 -6.09 -21.65 8.06
CA LYS A 375 -6.68 -22.94 7.65
C LYS A 375 -7.20 -22.87 6.20
N THR A 376 -7.97 -21.85 5.88
CA THR A 376 -8.53 -21.66 4.52
C THR A 376 -7.42 -21.53 3.47
N LEU A 377 -6.37 -20.74 3.74
CA LEU A 377 -5.27 -20.53 2.81
C LEU A 377 -4.44 -21.82 2.59
N HIS A 378 -4.21 -22.62 3.62
CA HIS A 378 -3.56 -23.92 3.47
C HIS A 378 -4.38 -24.87 2.59
N GLU A 379 -5.68 -24.97 2.83
CA GLU A 379 -6.58 -25.83 2.05
C GLU A 379 -6.66 -25.36 0.58
N VAL A 380 -6.73 -24.06 0.32
CA VAL A 380 -6.65 -23.50 -1.04
C VAL A 380 -5.36 -23.93 -1.75
N GLY A 381 -4.23 -23.84 -1.07
CA GLY A 381 -2.95 -24.26 -1.61
C GLY A 381 -2.88 -25.73 -1.95
N GLU A 382 -3.46 -26.61 -1.12
CA GLU A 382 -3.56 -28.04 -1.40
C GLU A 382 -4.41 -28.32 -2.64
N ARG A 383 -5.56 -27.67 -2.76
CA ARG A 383 -6.45 -27.79 -3.93
C ARG A 383 -5.78 -27.30 -5.21
N LEU A 384 -5.06 -26.17 -5.18
CA LEU A 384 -4.33 -25.66 -6.35
C LEU A 384 -3.21 -26.60 -6.81
N ARG A 385 -2.44 -27.17 -5.88
CA ARG A 385 -1.41 -28.19 -6.20
C ARG A 385 -2.02 -29.44 -6.85
N SER A 386 -3.15 -29.89 -6.35
CA SER A 386 -3.86 -31.05 -6.91
C SER A 386 -4.38 -30.82 -8.34
N LEU A 387 -4.78 -29.56 -8.66
CA LEU A 387 -5.17 -29.19 -10.02
C LEU A 387 -3.98 -29.13 -10.97
N GLY A 388 -2.83 -28.59 -10.54
CA GLY A 388 -1.62 -28.52 -11.35
C GLY A 388 -0.95 -29.88 -11.62
N GLN A 389 -1.26 -30.91 -10.84
CA GLN A 389 -0.80 -32.29 -11.08
C GLN A 389 -1.67 -33.07 -12.09
N ARG A 390 -2.86 -32.53 -12.43
CA ARG A 390 -3.81 -33.16 -13.36
C ARG A 390 -3.79 -32.52 -14.76
N SER A 391 -3.07 -31.43 -14.93
CA SER A 391 -2.88 -30.69 -16.19
C SER A 391 -1.48 -30.97 -16.76
#